data_513124cd942fb9116a4106170019cd37
#
_entry.id   513124cd942fb9116a4106170019cd37
#
_cell.length_a   1.000
_cell.length_b   1.000
_cell.length_c   1.000
_cell.angle_alpha   90.00
_cell.angle_beta   90.00
_cell.angle_gamma   90.00
#
_symmetry.space_group_name_H-M   'P 1'
#
loop_
_entity.id
_entity.type
_entity.pdbx_description
1 polymer ?
#
loop_
_entity_poly.entity_id
_entity_poly.type
_entity_poly.pdbx_seq_one_letter_code
_entity_poly.pdbx_strand_id
1 'polypeptide(L)'
;VLTAIALTGCGNSKSSKIQIAVPNDTTNEARALLLLQENGVIKLKDGAGITATKNDIVENPHNVEIVEAEAAQIPNVLKDVDYAVINSNYAINAGLNPVSDSLLIEGSSSAYGNILVTKQGNENSPKILALAAALNSKQVANFISDKYNGSVISVVENPGDGYDPNVDYDALKDTTITVAA
;
A
#
# COMPACT_ATOMS: atom_id res chain seq x y z
N VAL A 1 38.97 3.12 53.28
CA VAL A 1 37.59 3.60 53.37
C VAL A 1 37.26 4.13 52.00
N LEU A 2 36.55 3.35 51.15
CA LEU A 2 36.02 3.78 49.85
C LEU A 2 34.59 4.30 50.06
N THR A 3 34.40 5.58 49.76
CA THR A 3 33.07 6.22 49.76
C THR A 3 32.51 6.16 48.33
N ALA A 4 31.50 5.32 48.11
CA ALA A 4 30.75 5.30 46.87
C ALA A 4 29.68 6.39 46.95
N ILE A 5 29.79 7.41 46.06
CA ILE A 5 28.74 8.42 45.85
C ILE A 5 27.80 7.86 44.79
N ALA A 6 26.61 7.45 45.19
CA ALA A 6 25.53 7.12 44.26
C ALA A 6 24.89 8.44 43.80
N LEU A 7 25.16 8.83 42.57
CA LEU A 7 24.39 9.86 41.88
C LEU A 7 23.04 9.24 41.44
N THR A 8 22.00 9.47 42.23
CA THR A 8 20.62 9.28 41.78
C THR A 8 20.26 10.37 40.78
N GLY A 9 20.56 10.14 39.53
CA GLY A 9 20.02 10.91 38.43
C GLY A 9 18.54 10.58 38.28
N CYS A 10 17.64 11.42 38.81
CA CYS A 10 16.25 11.48 38.36
C CYS A 10 16.22 11.98 36.93
N GLY A 11 16.52 11.11 35.99
CA GLY A 11 16.20 11.31 34.60
C GLY A 11 14.70 11.05 34.41
N ASN A 12 13.93 12.11 34.28
CA ASN A 12 12.57 12.05 33.78
C ASN A 12 12.68 11.64 32.30
N SER A 13 12.73 10.32 32.03
CA SER A 13 12.64 9.78 30.67
C SER A 13 11.24 10.10 30.17
N LYS A 14 11.04 11.28 29.58
CA LYS A 14 9.96 11.47 28.64
C LYS A 14 10.21 10.39 27.58
N SER A 15 9.39 9.34 27.57
CA SER A 15 9.34 8.41 26.44
C SER A 15 9.13 9.27 25.20
N SER A 16 10.17 9.41 24.38
CA SER A 16 10.04 10.09 23.10
C SER A 16 9.01 9.30 22.29
N LYS A 17 8.04 10.00 21.71
CA LYS A 17 7.07 9.37 20.81
C LYS A 17 7.84 8.85 19.58
N ILE A 18 7.44 7.70 19.09
CA ILE A 18 7.92 7.17 17.81
C ILE A 18 7.11 7.85 16.71
N GLN A 19 7.73 8.64 15.87
CA GLN A 19 7.06 9.34 14.78
C GLN A 19 7.00 8.48 13.53
N ILE A 20 5.78 8.25 13.02
CA ILE A 20 5.54 7.51 11.77
C ILE A 20 4.80 8.43 10.79
N ALA A 21 5.47 8.78 9.68
CA ALA A 21 4.83 9.54 8.60
C ALA A 21 3.91 8.65 7.78
N VAL A 22 2.72 9.16 7.47
CA VAL A 22 1.70 8.49 6.64
C VAL A 22 1.12 9.49 5.61
N PRO A 23 0.59 9.01 4.47
CA PRO A 23 -0.14 9.86 3.54
C PRO A 23 -1.35 10.54 4.20
N ASN A 24 -1.63 11.79 3.82
CA ASN A 24 -2.73 12.59 4.35
C ASN A 24 -4.03 12.50 3.52
N ASP A 25 -4.04 11.76 2.42
CA ASP A 25 -5.27 11.50 1.69
C ASP A 25 -6.01 10.30 2.29
N THR A 26 -7.35 10.38 2.29
CA THR A 26 -8.24 9.44 2.98
C THR A 26 -7.95 7.97 2.65
N THR A 27 -7.67 7.66 1.39
CA THR A 27 -7.46 6.28 0.93
C THR A 27 -6.12 5.73 1.43
N ASN A 28 -5.04 6.50 1.24
CA ASN A 28 -3.70 6.04 1.61
C ASN A 28 -3.42 6.17 3.12
N GLU A 29 -4.03 7.13 3.83
CA GLU A 29 -3.99 7.17 5.28
C GLU A 29 -4.59 5.89 5.87
N ALA A 30 -5.82 5.54 5.48
CA ALA A 30 -6.48 4.32 5.95
C ALA A 30 -5.65 3.07 5.65
N ARG A 31 -5.08 2.98 4.45
CA ARG A 31 -4.19 1.88 4.04
C ARG A 31 -2.95 1.77 4.92
N ALA A 32 -2.31 2.89 5.21
CA ALA A 32 -1.14 2.94 6.08
C ALA A 32 -1.47 2.50 7.52
N LEU A 33 -2.59 2.97 8.07
CA LEU A 33 -3.03 2.60 9.42
C LEU A 33 -3.42 1.12 9.51
N LEU A 34 -4.04 0.55 8.47
CA LEU A 34 -4.34 -0.88 8.41
C LEU A 34 -3.07 -1.73 8.37
N LEU A 35 -2.04 -1.33 7.62
CA LEU A 35 -0.74 -1.99 7.62
C LEU A 35 -0.10 -1.97 9.02
N LEU A 36 -0.14 -0.84 9.72
CA LEU A 36 0.37 -0.72 11.08
C LEU A 36 -0.42 -1.61 12.06
N GLN A 37 -1.74 -1.67 11.91
CA GLN A 37 -2.60 -2.56 12.73
C GLN A 37 -2.31 -4.04 12.46
N GLU A 38 -2.20 -4.46 11.21
CA GLU A 38 -1.91 -5.85 10.82
C GLU A 38 -0.60 -6.35 11.46
N ASN A 39 0.36 -5.43 11.63
CA ASN A 39 1.65 -5.72 12.24
C ASN A 39 1.72 -5.41 13.76
N GLY A 40 0.58 -5.16 14.41
CA GLY A 40 0.49 -4.98 15.85
C GLY A 40 1.10 -3.68 16.39
N VAL A 41 1.36 -2.71 15.52
CA VAL A 41 1.94 -1.41 15.91
C VAL A 41 0.91 -0.54 16.63
N ILE A 42 -0.33 -0.55 16.12
CA ILE A 42 -1.49 0.16 16.68
C ILE A 42 -2.72 -0.76 16.62
N LYS A 43 -3.83 -0.34 17.25
CA LYS A 43 -5.14 -0.94 17.03
C LYS A 43 -6.15 0.14 16.71
N LEU A 44 -6.91 -0.08 15.65
CA LEU A 44 -8.02 0.77 15.24
C LEU A 44 -9.32 0.31 15.89
N LYS A 45 -10.29 1.22 16.02
CA LYS A 45 -11.64 0.86 16.47
C LYS A 45 -12.28 -0.13 15.51
N ASP A 46 -13.15 -0.97 16.02
CA ASP A 46 -13.90 -1.94 15.21
C ASP A 46 -14.67 -1.23 14.09
N GLY A 47 -14.58 -1.78 12.89
CA GLY A 47 -15.28 -1.25 11.71
C GLY A 47 -14.67 0.01 11.06
N ALA A 48 -13.51 0.50 11.50
CA ALA A 48 -12.84 1.63 10.85
C ALA A 48 -12.52 1.35 9.37
N GLY A 49 -11.98 0.15 9.07
CA GLY A 49 -11.77 -0.35 7.72
C GLY A 49 -11.05 0.64 6.79
N ILE A 50 -11.48 0.67 5.52
CA ILE A 50 -10.88 1.50 4.47
C ILE A 50 -11.13 3.01 4.59
N THR A 51 -11.78 3.46 5.65
CA THR A 51 -12.02 4.87 5.98
C THR A 51 -11.35 5.29 7.28
N ALA A 52 -10.44 4.45 7.80
CA ALA A 52 -9.72 4.72 9.04
C ALA A 52 -8.90 6.01 8.96
N THR A 53 -8.88 6.73 10.07
CA THR A 53 -8.05 7.91 10.29
C THR A 53 -7.25 7.73 11.58
N LYS A 54 -6.24 8.55 11.83
CA LYS A 54 -5.48 8.51 13.09
C LYS A 54 -6.35 8.67 14.35
N ASN A 55 -7.54 9.30 14.20
CA ASN A 55 -8.49 9.45 15.31
C ASN A 55 -9.21 8.14 15.68
N ASP A 56 -9.08 7.12 14.86
CA ASP A 56 -9.67 5.80 15.07
C ASP A 56 -8.72 4.85 15.82
N ILE A 57 -7.52 5.31 16.21
CA ILE A 57 -6.57 4.54 17.00
C ILE A 57 -7.09 4.43 18.45
N VAL A 58 -7.37 3.21 18.88
CA VAL A 58 -7.87 2.91 20.25
C VAL A 58 -6.82 2.32 21.17
N GLU A 59 -5.78 1.66 20.61
CA GLU A 59 -4.63 1.19 21.38
C GLU A 59 -3.33 1.61 20.66
N ASN A 60 -2.38 2.09 21.44
CA ASN A 60 -1.10 2.59 20.95
C ASN A 60 0.03 2.16 21.91
N PRO A 61 0.34 0.86 21.95
CA PRO A 61 1.28 0.30 22.94
C PRO A 61 2.72 0.81 22.76
N HIS A 62 3.08 1.27 21.56
CA HIS A 62 4.42 1.75 21.23
C HIS A 62 4.56 3.28 21.31
N ASN A 63 3.54 3.99 21.80
CA ASN A 63 3.53 5.46 21.89
C ASN A 63 3.84 6.15 20.54
N VAL A 64 3.23 5.65 19.47
CA VAL A 64 3.39 6.18 18.10
C VAL A 64 2.69 7.52 17.96
N GLU A 65 3.32 8.45 17.27
CA GLU A 65 2.73 9.69 16.78
C GLU A 65 2.60 9.64 15.26
N ILE A 66 1.38 9.70 14.75
CA ILE A 66 1.12 9.72 13.31
C ILE A 66 1.33 11.12 12.77
N VAL A 67 2.29 11.25 11.84
CA VAL A 67 2.63 12.48 11.13
C VAL A 67 2.07 12.42 9.72
N GLU A 68 1.05 13.20 9.43
CA GLU A 68 0.41 13.21 8.10
C GLU A 68 1.17 14.14 7.15
N ALA A 69 1.45 13.65 5.94
CA ALA A 69 2.09 14.41 4.88
C ALA A 69 1.51 14.03 3.51
N GLU A 70 1.69 14.89 2.51
CA GLU A 70 1.36 14.56 1.13
C GLU A 70 2.13 13.31 0.67
N ALA A 71 1.44 12.33 0.06
CA ALA A 71 2.02 11.03 -0.29
C ALA A 71 3.32 11.14 -1.10
N ALA A 72 3.37 12.05 -2.08
CA ALA A 72 4.55 12.29 -2.90
C ALA A 72 5.74 12.91 -2.11
N GLN A 73 5.48 13.52 -0.96
CA GLN A 73 6.51 14.16 -0.12
C GLN A 73 7.03 13.24 0.99
N ILE A 74 6.37 12.11 1.27
CA ILE A 74 6.78 11.22 2.37
C ILE A 74 8.23 10.74 2.23
N PRO A 75 8.76 10.38 1.06
CA PRO A 75 10.18 10.02 0.94
C PRO A 75 11.14 11.13 1.41
N ASN A 76 10.76 12.40 1.24
CA ASN A 76 11.55 13.54 1.69
C ASN A 76 11.43 13.77 3.20
N VAL A 77 10.28 13.42 3.79
CA VAL A 77 10.00 13.55 5.23
C VAL A 77 10.68 12.43 6.03
N LEU A 78 11.00 11.29 5.40
CA LEU A 78 11.60 10.12 6.08
C LEU A 78 12.83 10.45 6.93
N LYS A 79 13.63 11.43 6.53
CA LYS A 79 14.82 11.88 7.29
C LYS A 79 14.49 12.62 8.60
N ASP A 80 13.26 13.11 8.76
CA ASP A 80 12.80 13.95 9.87
C ASP A 80 11.90 13.19 10.86
N VAL A 81 11.60 11.91 10.59
CA VAL A 81 10.77 11.01 11.41
C VAL A 81 11.50 9.68 11.65
N ASP A 82 10.98 8.85 12.57
CA ASP A 82 11.58 7.54 12.85
C ASP A 82 11.25 6.51 11.77
N TYR A 83 10.02 6.53 11.25
CA TYR A 83 9.51 5.63 10.20
C TYR A 83 8.56 6.35 9.28
N ALA A 84 8.33 5.77 8.09
CA ALA A 84 7.31 6.26 7.16
C ALA A 84 6.63 5.10 6.43
N VAL A 85 5.34 5.25 6.13
CA VAL A 85 4.60 4.36 5.22
C VAL A 85 4.53 5.05 3.86
N ILE A 86 5.16 4.45 2.86
CA ILE A 86 5.38 5.04 1.54
C ILE A 86 4.76 4.16 0.48
N ASN A 87 3.96 4.73 -0.42
CA ASN A 87 3.46 4.01 -1.59
C ASN A 87 4.63 3.62 -2.50
N SER A 88 4.61 2.39 -3.04
CA SER A 88 5.71 1.81 -3.81
C SER A 88 6.19 2.68 -4.98
N ASN A 89 5.26 3.33 -5.70
CA ASN A 89 5.61 4.24 -6.80
C ASN A 89 6.46 5.44 -6.34
N TYR A 90 6.14 6.03 -5.19
CA TYR A 90 6.92 7.15 -4.63
C TYR A 90 8.26 6.67 -4.05
N ALA A 91 8.29 5.49 -3.43
CA ALA A 91 9.53 4.87 -2.97
C ALA A 91 10.51 4.63 -4.14
N ILE A 92 10.04 3.99 -5.22
CA ILE A 92 10.84 3.72 -6.42
C ILE A 92 11.36 5.02 -7.04
N ASN A 93 10.49 6.04 -7.18
CA ASN A 93 10.88 7.34 -7.74
C ASN A 93 11.93 8.06 -6.87
N ALA A 94 11.96 7.79 -5.58
CA ALA A 94 12.96 8.31 -4.64
C ALA A 94 14.24 7.45 -4.56
N GLY A 95 14.35 6.40 -5.37
CA GLY A 95 15.51 5.50 -5.41
C GLY A 95 15.51 4.45 -4.29
N LEU A 96 14.42 4.28 -3.56
CA LEU A 96 14.25 3.22 -2.56
C LEU A 96 13.73 1.93 -3.23
N ASN A 97 14.17 0.79 -2.72
CA ASN A 97 13.64 -0.50 -3.13
C ASN A 97 12.61 -0.98 -2.10
N PRO A 98 11.29 -1.01 -2.45
CA PRO A 98 10.25 -1.41 -1.50
C PRO A 98 10.43 -2.80 -0.89
N VAL A 99 11.13 -3.71 -1.56
CA VAL A 99 11.36 -5.09 -1.06
C VAL A 99 12.54 -5.16 -0.11
N SER A 100 13.71 -4.57 -0.49
CA SER A 100 14.93 -4.70 0.29
C SER A 100 15.08 -3.65 1.39
N ASP A 101 14.46 -2.48 1.22
CA ASP A 101 14.67 -1.34 2.11
C ASP A 101 13.51 -1.15 3.11
N SER A 102 12.39 -1.91 2.95
CA SER A 102 11.27 -1.84 3.87
C SER A 102 11.42 -2.83 5.03
N LEU A 103 10.89 -2.43 6.20
CA LEU A 103 10.73 -3.31 7.37
C LEU A 103 9.44 -4.12 7.31
N LEU A 104 8.41 -3.53 6.70
CA LEU A 104 7.09 -4.13 6.50
C LEU A 104 6.65 -3.84 5.08
N ILE A 105 5.99 -4.80 4.45
CA ILE A 105 5.38 -4.64 3.12
C ILE A 105 3.97 -5.20 3.15
N GLU A 106 3.06 -4.54 2.45
CA GLU A 106 1.67 -4.97 2.31
C GLU A 106 1.58 -6.25 1.48
N GLY A 107 0.80 -7.21 1.96
CA GLY A 107 0.64 -8.50 1.30
C GLY A 107 -0.34 -8.48 0.12
N SER A 108 -0.41 -9.61 -0.62
CA SER A 108 -1.33 -9.80 -1.76
C SER A 108 -2.82 -9.85 -1.37
N SER A 109 -3.12 -10.06 -0.08
CA SER A 109 -4.49 -10.03 0.48
C SER A 109 -5.04 -8.62 0.71
N SER A 110 -4.27 -7.59 0.35
CA SER A 110 -4.66 -6.20 0.50
C SER A 110 -5.98 -5.89 -0.21
N ALA A 111 -6.87 -5.15 0.45
CA ALA A 111 -8.12 -4.64 -0.12
C ALA A 111 -7.89 -3.55 -1.20
N TYR A 112 -6.64 -3.10 -1.38
CA TYR A 112 -6.25 -2.00 -2.26
C TYR A 112 -5.66 -2.46 -3.60
N GLY A 113 -5.96 -3.69 -4.03
CA GLY A 113 -5.64 -4.14 -5.38
C GLY A 113 -6.30 -3.24 -6.44
N ASN A 114 -5.57 -2.95 -7.53
CA ASN A 114 -6.16 -2.22 -8.66
C ASN A 114 -7.25 -3.06 -9.33
N ILE A 115 -8.35 -2.42 -9.72
CA ILE A 115 -9.50 -3.06 -10.34
C ILE A 115 -9.85 -2.41 -11.67
N LEU A 116 -10.38 -3.21 -12.60
CA LEU A 116 -10.98 -2.70 -13.83
C LEU A 116 -12.44 -2.34 -13.55
N VAL A 117 -12.80 -1.07 -13.77
CA VAL A 117 -14.17 -0.56 -13.58
C VAL A 117 -14.76 -0.15 -14.92
N THR A 118 -16.03 -0.45 -15.13
CA THR A 118 -16.80 -0.03 -16.31
C THR A 118 -18.14 0.56 -15.90
N LYS A 119 -18.80 1.25 -16.84
CA LYS A 119 -20.17 1.73 -16.63
C LYS A 119 -21.12 0.51 -16.44
N GLN A 120 -22.02 0.63 -15.48
CA GLN A 120 -23.04 -0.39 -15.21
C GLN A 120 -23.79 -0.80 -16.50
N GLY A 121 -23.91 -2.10 -16.72
CA GLY A 121 -24.49 -2.70 -17.91
C GLY A 121 -23.52 -2.98 -19.05
N ASN A 122 -22.25 -2.57 -18.95
CA ASN A 122 -21.20 -2.85 -19.94
C ASN A 122 -20.27 -4.00 -19.53
N GLU A 123 -20.46 -4.60 -18.38
CA GLU A 123 -19.58 -5.60 -17.77
C GLU A 123 -19.33 -6.79 -18.71
N ASN A 124 -20.37 -7.17 -19.46
CA ASN A 124 -20.34 -8.30 -20.38
C ASN A 124 -20.13 -7.89 -21.86
N SER A 125 -19.76 -6.64 -22.13
CA SER A 125 -19.47 -6.25 -23.50
C SER A 125 -18.18 -6.94 -24.00
N PRO A 126 -18.11 -7.39 -25.25
CA PRO A 126 -16.95 -8.14 -25.77
C PRO A 126 -15.62 -7.41 -25.58
N LYS A 127 -15.60 -6.08 -25.70
CA LYS A 127 -14.40 -5.27 -25.48
C LYS A 127 -13.92 -5.30 -24.04
N ILE A 128 -14.84 -5.24 -23.06
CA ILE A 128 -14.49 -5.26 -21.64
C ILE A 128 -14.03 -6.66 -21.25
N LEU A 129 -14.68 -7.71 -21.73
CA LEU A 129 -14.26 -9.10 -21.49
C LEU A 129 -12.87 -9.36 -22.06
N ALA A 130 -12.60 -8.90 -23.29
CA ALA A 130 -11.27 -9.03 -23.91
C ALA A 130 -10.19 -8.28 -23.11
N LEU A 131 -10.48 -7.05 -22.66
CA LEU A 131 -9.56 -6.26 -21.84
C LEU A 131 -9.31 -6.93 -20.47
N ALA A 132 -10.35 -7.40 -19.82
CA ALA A 132 -10.24 -8.09 -18.53
C ALA A 132 -9.41 -9.38 -18.67
N ALA A 133 -9.64 -10.19 -19.70
CA ALA A 133 -8.84 -11.39 -19.97
C ALA A 133 -7.36 -11.05 -20.20
N ALA A 134 -7.08 -10.03 -21.01
CA ALA A 134 -5.72 -9.58 -21.27
C ALA A 134 -5.00 -9.08 -19.99
N LEU A 135 -5.65 -8.26 -19.16
CA LEU A 135 -5.09 -7.74 -17.90
C LEU A 135 -4.84 -8.86 -16.86
N ASN A 136 -5.68 -9.90 -16.85
CA ASN A 136 -5.55 -11.04 -15.95
C ASN A 136 -4.70 -12.19 -16.53
N SER A 137 -3.89 -11.91 -17.53
CA SER A 137 -3.07 -12.92 -18.21
C SER A 137 -1.75 -13.21 -17.50
N LYS A 138 -1.19 -14.40 -17.77
CA LYS A 138 0.18 -14.76 -17.39
C LYS A 138 1.21 -13.79 -17.95
N GLN A 139 0.97 -13.25 -19.14
CA GLN A 139 1.88 -12.29 -19.78
C GLN A 139 1.98 -11.00 -18.95
N VAL A 140 0.83 -10.49 -18.46
CA VAL A 140 0.81 -9.30 -17.59
C VAL A 140 1.40 -9.61 -16.22
N ALA A 141 1.07 -10.76 -15.62
CA ALA A 141 1.64 -11.17 -14.33
C ALA A 141 3.18 -11.28 -14.40
N ASN A 142 3.71 -11.90 -15.46
CA ASN A 142 5.15 -11.99 -15.69
C ASN A 142 5.79 -10.61 -15.91
N PHE A 143 5.16 -9.75 -16.71
CA PHE A 143 5.63 -8.38 -16.92
C PHE A 143 5.74 -7.60 -15.60
N ILE A 144 4.74 -7.72 -14.72
CA ILE A 144 4.77 -7.09 -13.39
C ILE A 144 5.95 -7.63 -12.58
N SER A 145 6.13 -8.95 -12.53
CA SER A 145 7.22 -9.60 -11.81
C SER A 145 8.59 -9.14 -12.32
N ASP A 146 8.78 -9.17 -13.64
CA ASP A 146 10.06 -8.85 -14.27
C ASP A 146 10.42 -7.37 -14.15
N LYS A 147 9.41 -6.50 -14.34
CA LYS A 147 9.62 -5.05 -14.29
C LYS A 147 9.85 -4.52 -12.89
N TYR A 148 9.13 -5.04 -11.91
CA TYR A 148 9.10 -4.47 -10.56
C TYR A 148 9.83 -5.29 -9.51
N ASN A 149 10.36 -6.48 -9.90
CA ASN A 149 11.19 -7.35 -9.05
C ASN A 149 10.61 -7.53 -7.62
N GLY A 150 9.29 -7.77 -7.52
CA GLY A 150 8.58 -7.95 -6.27
C GLY A 150 8.09 -6.68 -5.57
N SER A 151 8.49 -5.50 -6.04
CA SER A 151 8.02 -4.20 -5.48
C SER A 151 6.54 -3.91 -5.79
N VAL A 152 6.02 -4.54 -6.84
CA VAL A 152 4.61 -4.60 -7.21
C VAL A 152 4.28 -6.04 -7.51
N ILE A 153 3.16 -6.53 -7.00
CA ILE A 153 2.74 -7.92 -7.17
C ILE A 153 1.40 -8.00 -7.91
N SER A 154 1.24 -9.03 -8.74
CA SER A 154 -0.06 -9.37 -9.31
C SER A 154 -0.93 -10.02 -8.23
N VAL A 155 -2.17 -9.54 -8.06
CA VAL A 155 -3.15 -10.13 -7.15
C VAL A 155 -4.01 -11.21 -7.84
N VAL A 156 -3.72 -11.52 -9.11
CA VAL A 156 -4.42 -12.55 -9.88
C VAL A 156 -3.85 -13.91 -9.51
N GLU A 157 -4.59 -14.70 -8.74
CA GLU A 157 -4.13 -16.01 -8.24
C GLU A 157 -3.90 -17.04 -9.37
N ASN A 158 -4.78 -17.05 -10.38
CA ASN A 158 -4.73 -18.01 -11.49
C ASN A 158 -4.75 -17.26 -12.83
N PRO A 159 -3.65 -16.64 -13.25
CA PRO A 159 -3.62 -15.87 -14.48
C PRO A 159 -3.84 -16.78 -15.70
N GLY A 160 -4.73 -16.32 -16.60
CA GLY A 160 -5.11 -17.02 -17.83
C GLY A 160 -4.11 -16.83 -18.96
N ASP A 161 -4.51 -17.26 -20.16
CA ASP A 161 -3.74 -17.08 -21.40
C ASP A 161 -3.95 -15.70 -22.05
N GLY A 162 -4.87 -14.90 -21.53
CA GLY A 162 -5.20 -13.57 -22.04
C GLY A 162 -6.39 -13.52 -22.99
N TYR A 163 -7.08 -14.65 -23.19
CA TYR A 163 -8.24 -14.74 -24.06
C TYR A 163 -9.48 -15.19 -23.30
N ASP A 164 -10.61 -14.59 -23.63
CA ASP A 164 -11.93 -15.06 -23.20
C ASP A 164 -12.57 -15.87 -24.34
N PRO A 165 -12.94 -17.15 -24.14
CA PRO A 165 -13.50 -18.00 -25.19
C PRO A 165 -14.87 -17.55 -25.73
N ASN A 166 -15.54 -16.64 -25.01
CA ASN A 166 -16.83 -16.08 -25.41
C ASN A 166 -16.72 -14.80 -26.25
N VAL A 167 -15.48 -14.35 -26.54
CA VAL A 167 -15.23 -13.12 -27.31
C VAL A 167 -14.85 -13.46 -28.74
N ASP A 168 -15.58 -12.87 -29.70
CA ASP A 168 -15.19 -12.84 -31.11
C ASP A 168 -14.15 -11.73 -31.33
N TYR A 169 -12.86 -12.10 -31.31
CA TYR A 169 -11.75 -11.16 -31.49
C TYR A 169 -11.64 -10.62 -32.90
N ASP A 170 -12.14 -11.36 -33.91
CA ASP A 170 -12.15 -10.86 -35.29
C ASP A 170 -13.10 -9.69 -35.47
N ALA A 171 -14.25 -9.73 -34.79
CA ALA A 171 -15.19 -8.61 -34.74
C ALA A 171 -14.66 -7.37 -33.99
N LEU A 172 -13.58 -7.52 -33.21
CA LEU A 172 -13.00 -6.42 -32.44
C LEU A 172 -11.81 -5.72 -33.13
N LYS A 173 -11.27 -6.25 -34.23
CA LYS A 173 -10.01 -5.79 -34.86
C LYS A 173 -9.95 -4.29 -35.15
N ASP A 174 -11.04 -3.70 -35.59
CA ASP A 174 -11.12 -2.29 -35.95
C ASP A 174 -11.81 -1.42 -34.88
N THR A 175 -11.91 -1.93 -33.66
CA THR A 175 -12.59 -1.25 -32.57
C THR A 175 -11.59 -0.66 -31.59
N THR A 176 -11.98 0.47 -30.93
CA THR A 176 -11.18 1.14 -29.94
C THR A 176 -11.86 1.05 -28.57
N ILE A 177 -11.06 0.96 -27.52
CA ILE A 177 -11.48 1.15 -26.13
C ILE A 177 -10.64 2.27 -25.52
N THR A 178 -11.28 3.17 -24.77
CA THR A 178 -10.59 4.21 -24.01
C THR A 178 -10.55 3.81 -22.55
N VAL A 179 -9.35 3.82 -21.97
CA VAL A 179 -9.11 3.50 -20.56
C VAL A 179 -8.51 4.72 -19.89
N ALA A 180 -9.06 5.11 -18.74
CA ALA A 180 -8.45 6.10 -17.84
C ALA A 180 -7.71 5.35 -16.72
N ALA A 181 -6.49 5.80 -16.40
CA ALA A 181 -5.66 5.24 -15.33
C ALA A 181 -5.06 6.37 -14.48
#